data_35ff0f6981592a415a610b472372e98b
#
_entry.id   35ff0f6981592a415a610b472372e98b
#
_cell.length_a   1.000
_cell.length_b   1.000
_cell.length_c   1.000
_cell.angle_alpha   90.00
_cell.angle_beta   90.00
_cell.angle_gamma   90.00
#
_symmetry.space_group_name_H-M   'P 1'
#
loop_
_entity.id
_entity.type
_entity.pdbx_description
1 polymer ?
#
loop_
_entity_poly.entity_id
_entity_poly.type
_entity_poly.pdbx_seq_one_letter_code
_entity_poly.pdbx_strand_id
1 'polypeptide(L)'
;VNIQYLIYEDELYVIEVNPRASRTVPYISKVTNVPMVDLASKVMLGQTLSSLGYGTGLYRTPPYFAAKVPVFSFEKLGDANSILGPEMKSTGEVLGIGKTMAEALFKGLTAAGFTVPQMHGRGSHGVLISVEDNDYQEIISLAKRLYDLGLRLYATSGTANAIAQLGIEVTSVANATESDEIASRMES
;
A
#
# COMPACT_ATOMS: atom_id res chain seq x y z
N VAL A 1 -9.12 -22.71 6.19
CA VAL A 1 -7.65 -22.78 6.15
C VAL A 1 -7.14 -21.63 5.29
N ASN A 2 -6.09 -20.96 5.72
CA ASN A 2 -5.32 -20.01 4.92
C ASN A 2 -3.92 -20.59 4.71
N ILE A 3 -3.48 -20.71 3.46
CA ILE A 3 -2.17 -21.26 3.11
C ILE A 3 -1.41 -20.20 2.31
N GLN A 4 -0.17 -19.95 2.68
CA GLN A 4 0.74 -19.08 1.95
C GLN A 4 1.76 -19.90 1.19
N TYR A 5 1.90 -19.55 -0.08
CA TYR A 5 2.81 -20.23 -1.00
C TYR A 5 3.88 -19.27 -1.52
N LEU A 6 5.04 -19.81 -1.81
CA LEU A 6 6.09 -19.19 -2.62
C LEU A 6 6.26 -20.02 -3.88
N ILE A 7 6.36 -19.40 -5.02
CA ILE A 7 6.76 -20.02 -6.28
C ILE A 7 8.18 -19.55 -6.58
N TYR A 8 9.10 -20.49 -6.70
CA TYR A 8 10.49 -20.24 -7.05
C TYR A 8 10.98 -21.35 -8.00
N GLU A 9 11.56 -20.97 -9.14
CA GLU A 9 12.03 -21.90 -10.20
C GLU A 9 10.95 -22.92 -10.61
N ASP A 10 9.72 -22.47 -10.81
CA ASP A 10 8.52 -23.27 -11.14
C ASP A 10 8.12 -24.33 -10.06
N GLU A 11 8.77 -24.32 -8.91
CA GLU A 11 8.43 -25.16 -7.76
C GLU A 11 7.57 -24.39 -6.75
N LEU A 12 6.62 -25.11 -6.14
CA LEU A 12 5.67 -24.57 -5.16
C LEU A 12 6.09 -24.93 -3.73
N TYR A 13 6.40 -23.90 -2.95
CA TYR A 13 6.77 -24.03 -1.55
C TYR A 13 5.64 -23.55 -0.64
N VAL A 14 5.31 -24.32 0.40
CA VAL A 14 4.39 -23.88 1.45
C VAL A 14 5.18 -23.11 2.50
N ILE A 15 4.90 -21.81 2.67
CA ILE A 15 5.54 -21.00 3.70
C ILE A 15 4.87 -21.24 5.05
N GLU A 16 3.51 -21.17 5.05
CA GLU A 16 2.75 -21.26 6.29
C GLU A 16 1.35 -21.78 6.03
N VAL A 17 0.81 -22.52 7.02
CA VAL A 17 -0.58 -22.97 7.03
C VAL A 17 -1.26 -22.50 8.30
N ASN A 18 -2.33 -21.73 8.16
CA ASN A 18 -3.16 -21.26 9.27
C ASN A 18 -4.51 -22.03 9.27
N PRO A 19 -4.70 -23.04 10.13
CA PRO A 19 -5.94 -23.85 10.17
C PRO A 19 -7.07 -23.13 10.93
N ARG A 20 -7.30 -21.88 10.60
CA ARG A 20 -8.29 -21.00 11.19
C ARG A 20 -8.80 -20.00 10.17
N ALA A 21 -9.89 -19.30 10.47
CA ALA A 21 -10.26 -18.09 9.74
C ALA A 21 -9.19 -17.00 9.90
N SER A 22 -9.00 -16.21 8.86
CA SER A 22 -8.04 -15.10 8.81
C SER A 22 -8.73 -13.83 8.35
N ARG A 23 -8.07 -12.67 8.47
CA ARG A 23 -8.57 -11.40 7.93
C ARG A 23 -8.72 -11.46 6.39
N THR A 24 -8.03 -12.37 5.73
CA THR A 24 -8.16 -12.57 4.29
C THR A 24 -9.55 -13.08 3.90
N VAL A 25 -10.23 -13.84 4.74
CA VAL A 25 -11.57 -14.37 4.44
C VAL A 25 -12.60 -13.28 4.16
N PRO A 26 -12.84 -12.29 5.05
CA PRO A 26 -13.75 -11.19 4.75
C PRO A 26 -13.29 -10.33 3.57
N TYR A 27 -11.96 -10.15 3.39
CA TYR A 27 -11.39 -9.46 2.24
C TYR A 27 -11.79 -10.15 0.92
N ILE A 28 -11.48 -11.44 0.77
CA ILE A 28 -11.78 -12.20 -0.44
C ILE A 28 -13.30 -12.31 -0.66
N SER A 29 -14.10 -12.49 0.40
CA SER A 29 -15.55 -12.51 0.29
C SER A 29 -16.10 -11.23 -0.32
N LYS A 30 -15.59 -10.06 0.08
CA LYS A 30 -15.99 -8.75 -0.48
C LYS A 30 -15.49 -8.58 -1.92
N VAL A 31 -14.24 -8.96 -2.19
CA VAL A 31 -13.62 -8.82 -3.53
C VAL A 31 -14.30 -9.71 -4.55
N THR A 32 -14.63 -10.95 -4.21
CA THR A 32 -15.24 -11.92 -5.14
C THR A 32 -16.75 -11.92 -5.12
N ASN A 33 -17.35 -11.26 -4.12
CA ASN A 33 -18.79 -11.35 -3.80
C ASN A 33 -19.24 -12.80 -3.51
N VAL A 34 -18.33 -13.62 -2.97
CA VAL A 34 -18.62 -15.01 -2.56
C VAL A 34 -18.72 -15.04 -1.04
N PRO A 35 -19.84 -15.45 -0.44
CA PRO A 35 -20.03 -15.46 1.00
C PRO A 35 -19.28 -16.64 1.65
N MET A 36 -17.95 -16.53 1.75
CA MET A 36 -17.08 -17.65 2.11
C MET A 36 -17.37 -18.24 3.50
N VAL A 37 -17.75 -17.40 4.47
CA VAL A 37 -18.06 -17.88 5.83
C VAL A 37 -19.35 -18.69 5.83
N ASP A 38 -20.40 -18.22 5.14
CA ASP A 38 -21.67 -18.92 4.99
C ASP A 38 -21.48 -20.26 4.28
N LEU A 39 -20.74 -20.25 3.17
CA LEU A 39 -20.42 -21.48 2.43
C LEU A 39 -19.62 -22.47 3.29
N ALA A 40 -18.60 -22.00 4.00
CA ALA A 40 -17.81 -22.85 4.87
C ALA A 40 -18.67 -23.49 5.96
N SER A 41 -19.59 -22.72 6.57
CA SER A 41 -20.51 -23.24 7.57
C SER A 41 -21.45 -24.32 6.99
N LYS A 42 -21.99 -24.11 5.81
CA LYS A 42 -22.84 -25.09 5.12
C LYS A 42 -22.11 -26.38 4.76
N VAL A 43 -20.86 -26.23 4.29
CA VAL A 43 -19.99 -27.38 3.98
C VAL A 43 -19.65 -28.18 5.24
N MET A 44 -19.36 -27.52 6.36
CA MET A 44 -19.15 -28.19 7.64
C MET A 44 -20.41 -28.94 8.14
N LEU A 45 -21.59 -28.49 7.73
CA LEU A 45 -22.86 -29.16 8.00
C LEU A 45 -23.19 -30.27 6.97
N GLY A 46 -22.26 -30.61 6.09
CA GLY A 46 -22.37 -31.73 5.14
C GLY A 46 -22.91 -31.39 3.76
N GLN A 47 -23.14 -30.10 3.44
CA GLN A 47 -23.48 -29.71 2.08
C GLN A 47 -22.25 -29.71 1.17
N THR A 48 -22.43 -29.99 -0.12
CA THR A 48 -21.34 -29.93 -1.10
C THR A 48 -21.31 -28.57 -1.79
N LEU A 49 -20.14 -28.13 -2.25
CA LEU A 49 -20.05 -26.88 -3.03
C LEU A 49 -20.91 -26.95 -4.30
N SER A 50 -21.00 -28.08 -4.96
CA SER A 50 -21.84 -28.27 -6.12
C SER A 50 -23.32 -28.07 -5.83
N SER A 51 -23.83 -28.57 -4.69
CA SER A 51 -25.24 -28.33 -4.27
C SER A 51 -25.53 -26.87 -3.93
N LEU A 52 -24.48 -26.10 -3.60
CA LEU A 52 -24.55 -24.66 -3.30
C LEU A 52 -24.33 -23.80 -4.55
N GLY A 53 -24.22 -24.41 -5.75
CA GLY A 53 -24.04 -23.69 -7.02
C GLY A 53 -22.59 -23.29 -7.31
N TYR A 54 -21.62 -23.84 -6.58
CA TYR A 54 -20.18 -23.59 -6.78
C TYR A 54 -19.52 -24.84 -7.37
N GLY A 55 -18.73 -24.62 -8.42
CA GLY A 55 -17.97 -25.67 -9.09
C GLY A 55 -16.57 -25.88 -8.51
N THR A 56 -15.71 -26.51 -9.30
CA THR A 56 -14.29 -26.69 -9.05
C THR A 56 -13.46 -25.62 -9.79
N GLY A 57 -12.22 -25.40 -9.33
CA GLY A 57 -11.29 -24.46 -9.94
C GLY A 57 -11.36 -23.06 -9.32
N LEU A 58 -10.73 -22.12 -10.00
CA LEU A 58 -10.69 -20.73 -9.55
C LEU A 58 -12.00 -20.01 -9.85
N TYR A 59 -12.44 -19.16 -8.93
CA TYR A 59 -13.56 -18.29 -9.18
C TYR A 59 -13.20 -17.19 -10.20
N ARG A 60 -14.19 -16.69 -10.92
CA ARG A 60 -13.98 -15.66 -11.95
C ARG A 60 -13.33 -14.41 -11.38
N THR A 61 -12.38 -13.85 -12.11
CA THR A 61 -11.75 -12.58 -11.76
C THR A 61 -12.79 -11.44 -11.78
N PRO A 62 -12.87 -10.62 -10.73
CA PRO A 62 -13.78 -9.47 -10.72
C PRO A 62 -13.31 -8.41 -11.75
N PRO A 63 -14.26 -7.63 -12.33
CA PRO A 63 -13.94 -6.62 -13.34
C PRO A 63 -13.46 -5.29 -12.73
N TYR A 64 -12.74 -5.34 -11.62
CA TYR A 64 -12.21 -4.18 -10.91
C TYR A 64 -10.93 -4.56 -10.17
N PHE A 65 -10.19 -3.55 -9.76
CA PHE A 65 -9.00 -3.71 -8.93
C PHE A 65 -9.38 -3.65 -7.45
N ALA A 66 -8.69 -4.46 -6.65
CA ALA A 66 -8.83 -4.48 -5.21
C ALA A 66 -7.46 -4.38 -4.55
N ALA A 67 -7.29 -3.40 -3.67
CA ALA A 67 -6.07 -3.20 -2.90
C ALA A 67 -6.34 -3.52 -1.42
N LYS A 68 -5.53 -4.40 -0.85
CA LYS A 68 -5.50 -4.67 0.58
C LYS A 68 -4.37 -3.85 1.19
N VAL A 69 -4.72 -2.90 2.05
CA VAL A 69 -3.77 -1.97 2.67
C VAL A 69 -3.69 -2.27 4.17
N PRO A 70 -2.48 -2.47 4.73
CA PRO A 70 -2.30 -2.65 6.17
C PRO A 70 -2.57 -1.34 6.91
N VAL A 71 -3.08 -1.46 8.14
CA VAL A 71 -3.23 -0.34 9.08
C VAL A 71 -2.21 -0.52 10.20
N PHE A 72 -1.51 0.55 10.55
CA PHE A 72 -0.57 0.61 11.65
C PHE A 72 -1.10 1.55 12.72
N SER A 73 -0.79 1.26 13.98
CA SER A 73 -1.21 2.08 15.13
C SER A 73 -0.01 2.70 15.86
N PHE A 74 1.06 3.01 15.14
CA PHE A 74 2.28 3.59 15.74
C PHE A 74 2.01 4.90 16.48
N GLU A 75 1.17 5.77 15.91
CA GLU A 75 0.78 7.04 16.52
C GLU A 75 0.10 6.90 17.89
N LYS A 76 -0.53 5.74 18.15
CA LYS A 76 -1.19 5.44 19.43
C LYS A 76 -0.24 4.83 20.46
N LEU A 77 0.94 4.44 20.06
CA LEU A 77 1.94 3.73 20.84
C LEU A 77 3.23 4.55 20.82
N GLY A 78 3.29 5.63 21.60
CA GLY A 78 4.34 6.65 21.56
C GLY A 78 5.79 6.16 21.63
N ASP A 79 6.04 4.95 22.16
CA ASP A 79 7.38 4.36 22.25
C ASP A 79 7.58 3.19 21.26
N ALA A 80 6.65 2.97 20.31
CA ALA A 80 6.74 1.86 19.37
C ALA A 80 7.72 2.16 18.25
N ASN A 81 8.65 1.21 18.02
CA ASN A 81 9.53 1.28 16.85
C ASN A 81 8.72 1.14 15.55
N SER A 82 8.61 2.23 14.79
CA SER A 82 7.87 2.32 13.54
C SER A 82 8.60 1.68 12.34
N ILE A 83 9.89 1.34 12.49
CA ILE A 83 10.67 0.71 11.42
C ILE A 83 10.08 -0.67 11.12
N LEU A 84 9.71 -0.89 9.85
CA LEU A 84 9.21 -2.19 9.41
C LEU A 84 10.35 -3.20 9.34
N GLY A 85 10.08 -4.41 9.82
CA GLY A 85 10.98 -5.55 9.85
C GLY A 85 10.25 -6.82 9.44
N PRO A 86 10.84 -8.00 9.67
CA PRO A 86 10.23 -9.28 9.31
C PRO A 86 8.99 -9.63 10.15
N GLU A 87 8.82 -8.98 11.31
CA GLU A 87 7.66 -9.22 12.17
C GLU A 87 6.42 -8.46 11.66
N MET A 88 5.25 -9.03 11.89
CA MET A 88 3.98 -8.38 11.60
C MET A 88 3.70 -7.26 12.60
N LYS A 89 3.73 -6.00 12.15
CA LYS A 89 3.42 -4.80 12.94
C LYS A 89 2.05 -4.20 12.65
N SER A 90 1.35 -4.70 11.63
CA SER A 90 0.03 -4.20 11.28
C SER A 90 -1.02 -4.59 12.32
N THR A 91 -1.89 -3.64 12.68
CA THR A 91 -2.98 -3.82 13.64
C THR A 91 -4.34 -4.05 12.98
N GLY A 92 -4.43 -3.77 11.68
CA GLY A 92 -5.64 -3.93 10.89
C GLY A 92 -5.35 -4.03 9.40
N GLU A 93 -6.40 -4.19 8.62
CA GLU A 93 -6.37 -4.20 7.16
C GLU A 93 -7.63 -3.50 6.64
N VAL A 94 -7.49 -2.73 5.57
CA VAL A 94 -8.59 -2.08 4.86
C VAL A 94 -8.60 -2.48 3.39
N LEU A 95 -9.76 -2.35 2.76
CA LEU A 95 -9.99 -2.69 1.37
C LEU A 95 -10.30 -1.43 0.57
N GLY A 96 -9.53 -1.19 -0.49
CA GLY A 96 -9.87 -0.25 -1.54
C GLY A 96 -10.34 -0.98 -2.81
N ILE A 97 -11.42 -0.54 -3.43
CA ILE A 97 -11.91 -1.07 -4.71
C ILE A 97 -12.04 0.09 -5.71
N GLY A 98 -11.52 -0.11 -6.92
CA GLY A 98 -11.54 0.90 -7.96
C GLY A 98 -11.58 0.31 -9.37
N LYS A 99 -11.90 1.15 -10.36
CA LYS A 99 -11.83 0.78 -11.77
C LYS A 99 -10.40 0.72 -12.30
N THR A 100 -9.47 1.37 -11.60
CA THR A 100 -8.03 1.34 -11.85
C THR A 100 -7.29 0.95 -10.59
N MET A 101 -6.06 0.46 -10.73
CA MET A 101 -5.19 0.16 -9.58
C MET A 101 -4.94 1.41 -8.72
N ALA A 102 -4.69 2.57 -9.35
CA ALA A 102 -4.46 3.83 -8.65
C ALA A 102 -5.68 4.25 -7.80
N GLU A 103 -6.90 4.10 -8.35
CA GLU A 103 -8.12 4.39 -7.60
C GLU A 103 -8.30 3.44 -6.41
N ALA A 104 -8.09 2.14 -6.61
CA ALA A 104 -8.20 1.15 -5.54
C ALA A 104 -7.18 1.41 -4.42
N LEU A 105 -5.94 1.70 -4.80
CA LEU A 105 -4.87 2.02 -3.86
C LEU A 105 -5.16 3.31 -3.09
N PHE A 106 -5.57 4.38 -3.78
CA PHE A 106 -5.94 5.65 -3.15
C PHE A 106 -7.04 5.48 -2.11
N LYS A 107 -8.12 4.76 -2.46
CA LYS A 107 -9.21 4.46 -1.53
C LYS A 107 -8.73 3.63 -0.32
N GLY A 108 -7.88 2.65 -0.56
CA GLY A 108 -7.29 1.83 0.50
C GLY A 108 -6.40 2.63 1.43
N LEU A 109 -5.52 3.47 0.90
CA LEU A 109 -4.65 4.35 1.68
C LEU A 109 -5.47 5.34 2.51
N THR A 110 -6.45 6.00 1.90
CA THR A 110 -7.36 6.93 2.62
C THR A 110 -8.09 6.22 3.76
N ALA A 111 -8.59 5.01 3.53
CA ALA A 111 -9.24 4.21 4.57
C ALA A 111 -8.27 3.72 5.66
N ALA A 112 -6.98 3.62 5.36
CA ALA A 112 -5.92 3.32 6.33
C ALA A 112 -5.47 4.53 7.15
N GLY A 113 -6.01 5.73 6.88
CA GLY A 113 -5.70 6.97 7.60
C GLY A 113 -4.74 7.90 6.86
N PHE A 114 -4.27 7.55 5.67
CA PHE A 114 -3.49 8.48 4.85
C PHE A 114 -4.36 9.63 4.39
N THR A 115 -3.93 10.85 4.71
CA THR A 115 -4.57 12.07 4.24
C THR A 115 -3.74 12.68 3.12
N VAL A 116 -4.39 13.07 2.03
CA VAL A 116 -3.76 13.89 0.99
C VAL A 116 -3.97 15.35 1.39
N PRO A 117 -2.91 16.14 1.59
CA PRO A 117 -3.02 17.54 1.94
C PRO A 117 -3.84 18.30 0.90
N GLN A 118 -4.75 19.17 1.35
CA GLN A 118 -5.46 20.06 0.44
C GLN A 118 -4.50 21.18 -0.02
N MET A 119 -4.33 21.30 -1.32
CA MET A 119 -3.47 22.35 -1.90
C MET A 119 -4.16 23.70 -1.77
N HIS A 120 -3.61 24.59 -0.95
CA HIS A 120 -4.10 25.97 -0.75
C HIS A 120 -3.35 27.01 -1.60
N GLY A 121 -2.66 26.56 -2.63
CA GLY A 121 -1.84 27.38 -3.52
C GLY A 121 -0.49 26.72 -3.81
N ARG A 122 0.21 27.27 -4.80
CA ARG A 122 1.54 26.75 -5.18
C ARG A 122 2.51 26.94 -4.02
N GLY A 123 3.24 25.89 -3.65
CA GLY A 123 4.23 25.89 -2.59
C GLY A 123 3.67 25.86 -1.16
N SER A 124 2.36 25.63 -0.98
CA SER A 124 1.77 25.46 0.35
C SER A 124 2.24 24.16 1.04
N HIS A 125 2.57 23.15 0.26
CA HIS A 125 3.07 21.86 0.75
C HIS A 125 4.37 21.48 0.04
N GLY A 126 5.19 20.69 0.73
CA GLY A 126 6.40 20.11 0.17
C GLY A 126 6.37 18.60 0.15
N VAL A 127 7.25 18.02 -0.62
CA VAL A 127 7.49 16.59 -0.67
C VAL A 127 8.98 16.33 -0.57
N LEU A 128 9.37 15.42 0.32
CA LEU A 128 10.75 14.92 0.43
C LEU A 128 10.89 13.67 -0.42
N ILE A 129 11.90 13.66 -1.29
CA ILE A 129 12.18 12.57 -2.22
C ILE A 129 13.59 12.04 -1.92
N SER A 130 13.69 10.74 -1.69
CA SER A 130 14.97 10.04 -1.55
C SER A 130 14.85 8.69 -2.23
N VAL A 131 15.70 8.44 -3.23
CA VAL A 131 15.72 7.17 -3.98
C VAL A 131 17.18 6.73 -4.22
N GLU A 132 17.35 5.46 -4.52
CA GLU A 132 18.63 4.91 -4.95
C GLU A 132 18.99 5.35 -6.39
N ASP A 133 20.27 5.29 -6.73
CA ASP A 133 20.79 5.76 -8.01
C ASP A 133 20.14 5.06 -9.22
N ASN A 134 19.76 3.79 -9.05
CA ASN A 134 19.11 3.00 -10.10
C ASN A 134 17.70 3.50 -10.44
N ASP A 135 17.05 4.24 -9.53
CA ASP A 135 15.67 4.68 -9.67
C ASP A 135 15.54 6.13 -10.16
N TYR A 136 16.65 6.83 -10.43
CA TYR A 136 16.63 8.22 -10.85
C TYR A 136 15.80 8.47 -12.12
N GLN A 137 15.79 7.56 -13.06
CA GLN A 137 15.00 7.73 -14.30
C GLN A 137 13.49 7.74 -14.03
N GLU A 138 13.03 6.91 -13.12
CA GLU A 138 11.62 6.82 -12.75
C GLU A 138 11.19 8.03 -11.93
N ILE A 139 12.00 8.41 -10.93
CA ILE A 139 11.69 9.54 -10.04
C ILE A 139 11.64 10.88 -10.77
N ILE A 140 12.41 11.06 -11.83
CA ILE A 140 12.43 12.26 -12.66
C ILE A 140 11.02 12.60 -13.18
N SER A 141 10.32 11.61 -13.72
CA SER A 141 8.97 11.81 -14.26
C SER A 141 7.96 12.14 -13.17
N LEU A 142 8.11 11.51 -11.99
CA LEU A 142 7.28 11.78 -10.82
C LEU A 142 7.57 13.17 -10.24
N ALA A 143 8.83 13.54 -10.09
CA ALA A 143 9.25 14.86 -9.59
C ALA A 143 8.67 16.01 -10.44
N LYS A 144 8.70 15.85 -11.77
CA LYS A 144 8.07 16.82 -12.67
C LYS A 144 6.57 16.96 -12.41
N ARG A 145 5.86 15.87 -12.28
CA ARG A 145 4.41 15.88 -12.00
C ARG A 145 4.09 16.53 -10.65
N LEU A 146 4.88 16.24 -9.62
CA LEU A 146 4.73 16.85 -8.29
C LEU A 146 4.99 18.37 -8.35
N TYR A 147 6.04 18.78 -9.07
CA TYR A 147 6.32 20.19 -9.28
C TYR A 147 5.21 20.92 -10.06
N ASP A 148 4.69 20.30 -11.11
CA ASP A 148 3.58 20.84 -11.92
C ASP A 148 2.29 20.97 -11.09
N LEU A 149 2.08 20.09 -10.10
CA LEU A 149 1.00 20.19 -9.11
C LEU A 149 1.21 21.35 -8.11
N GLY A 150 2.39 22.00 -8.11
CA GLY A 150 2.69 23.14 -7.26
C GLY A 150 3.32 22.78 -5.91
N LEU A 151 3.81 21.55 -5.74
CA LEU A 151 4.55 21.15 -4.55
C LEU A 151 5.98 21.69 -4.54
N ARG A 152 6.51 22.04 -3.37
CA ARG A 152 7.95 22.26 -3.19
C ARG A 152 8.67 20.92 -3.10
N LEU A 153 9.76 20.77 -3.83
CA LEU A 153 10.53 19.54 -3.84
C LEU A 153 11.75 19.68 -2.93
N TYR A 154 11.93 18.71 -2.06
CA TYR A 154 13.09 18.50 -1.22
C TYR A 154 13.67 17.12 -1.56
N ALA A 155 14.97 16.97 -1.63
CA ALA A 155 15.57 15.67 -1.95
C ALA A 155 16.96 15.51 -1.35
N THR A 156 17.37 14.28 -1.08
CA THR A 156 18.77 13.96 -0.72
C THR A 156 19.70 14.35 -1.86
N SER A 157 20.97 14.66 -1.57
CA SER A 157 21.90 15.30 -2.50
C SER A 157 21.99 14.63 -3.87
N GLY A 158 22.07 13.28 -3.96
CA GLY A 158 22.09 12.54 -5.22
C GLY A 158 20.79 12.71 -6.02
N THR A 159 19.66 12.50 -5.37
CA THR A 159 18.32 12.67 -5.94
C THR A 159 18.07 14.11 -6.39
N ALA A 160 18.49 15.10 -5.58
CA ALA A 160 18.35 16.52 -5.91
C ALA A 160 19.14 16.88 -7.18
N ASN A 161 20.36 16.38 -7.33
CA ASN A 161 21.17 16.60 -8.52
C ASN A 161 20.49 16.02 -9.77
N ALA A 162 19.94 14.82 -9.68
CA ALA A 162 19.23 14.19 -10.79
C ALA A 162 17.99 15.00 -11.23
N ILE A 163 17.21 15.51 -10.26
CA ILE A 163 16.02 16.32 -10.53
C ILE A 163 16.41 17.70 -11.11
N ALA A 164 17.43 18.35 -10.55
CA ALA A 164 17.89 19.68 -10.96
C ALA A 164 18.43 19.71 -12.41
N GLN A 165 19.00 18.63 -12.91
CA GLN A 165 19.48 18.52 -14.30
C GLN A 165 18.36 18.75 -15.33
N LEU A 166 17.10 18.61 -14.94
CA LEU A 166 15.94 18.88 -15.80
C LEU A 166 15.41 20.31 -15.69
N GLY A 167 16.08 21.19 -14.96
CA GLY A 167 15.62 22.54 -14.70
C GLY A 167 14.44 22.62 -13.73
N ILE A 168 14.20 21.57 -12.93
CA ILE A 168 13.17 21.56 -11.90
C ILE A 168 13.79 22.08 -10.60
N GLU A 169 13.12 23.07 -9.99
CA GLU A 169 13.54 23.63 -8.72
C GLU A 169 13.37 22.58 -7.60
N VAL A 170 14.46 22.30 -6.89
CA VAL A 170 14.50 21.34 -5.79
C VAL A 170 15.50 21.79 -4.73
N THR A 171 15.13 21.66 -3.46
CA THR A 171 16.00 21.96 -2.32
C THR A 171 16.74 20.70 -1.91
N SER A 172 18.07 20.72 -1.92
CA SER A 172 18.89 19.60 -1.44
C SER A 172 18.90 19.61 0.10
N VAL A 173 18.70 18.41 0.68
CA VAL A 173 18.87 18.15 2.11
C VAL A 173 20.08 17.25 2.31
N ALA A 174 21.02 17.68 3.18
CA ALA A 174 22.33 17.02 3.28
C ALA A 174 22.31 15.72 4.10
N ASN A 175 21.35 15.56 5.02
CA ASN A 175 21.26 14.39 5.91
C ASN A 175 19.85 14.19 6.48
N ALA A 176 19.63 13.06 7.15
CA ALA A 176 18.35 12.71 7.77
C ALA A 176 17.88 13.72 8.83
N THR A 177 18.81 14.35 9.56
CA THR A 177 18.50 15.34 10.59
C THR A 177 17.90 16.61 9.99
N GLU A 178 18.41 17.09 8.85
CA GLU A 178 17.79 18.19 8.10
C GLU A 178 16.42 17.80 7.51
N SER A 179 16.24 16.54 7.12
CA SER A 179 14.95 16.07 6.64
C SER A 179 13.88 16.05 7.73
N ASP A 180 14.26 15.71 8.98
CA ASP A 180 13.35 15.72 10.12
C ASP A 180 12.96 17.16 10.53
N GLU A 181 13.91 18.11 10.49
CA GLU A 181 13.60 19.54 10.69
C GLU A 181 12.67 20.10 9.60
N ILE A 182 12.87 19.68 8.34
CA ILE A 182 11.99 20.09 7.24
C ILE A 182 10.61 19.46 7.42
N ALA A 183 10.53 18.18 7.76
CA ALA A 183 9.26 17.50 8.03
C ALA A 183 8.46 18.20 9.14
N SER A 184 9.11 18.57 10.25
CA SER A 184 8.45 19.28 11.35
C SER A 184 7.95 20.68 10.99
N ARG A 185 8.61 21.36 10.04
CA ARG A 185 8.18 22.66 9.49
C ARG A 185 7.06 22.57 8.45
N MET A 186 6.86 21.39 7.87
CA MET A 186 5.80 21.15 6.89
C MET A 186 4.46 20.79 7.56
N GLU A 187 4.49 20.40 8.84
CA GLU A 187 3.30 20.08 9.66
C GLU A 187 2.78 21.30 10.45
N SER A 188 3.52 22.40 10.51
CA SER A 188 3.15 23.64 11.18
C SER A 188 2.55 24.69 10.23
#